data_d21b13bb1927733c0f2b51fb06bf0f72
#
_entry.id   d21b13bb1927733c0f2b51fb06bf0f72
#
_cell.length_a   1.000
_cell.length_b   1.000
_cell.length_c   1.000
_cell.angle_alpha   90.00
_cell.angle_beta   90.00
_cell.angle_gamma   90.00
#
_symmetry.space_group_name_H-M   'P 1'
#
loop_
_entity.id
_entity.type
_entity.pdbx_description
1 polymer ?
#
loop_
_entity_poly.entity_id
_entity_poly.type
_entity_poly.pdbx_seq_one_letter_code
_entity_poly.pdbx_strand_id
1 'polypeptide(L)'
;MTDILLRVELHTAEQAHDAIARMVWPFAKEQIRQGHELVIEARLLDDAITQAQRGYLHGVVLTEIAQFARANGERFPMPVWKEWFRNEFLGFRVVTSINPFTKKKVRRRVRISTEDLGVRALAQYIDRVIAFAATELGVTVSEPLPAHLRPGRRRARALVDQDTGEITEVAA
;
A
#
# COMPACT_ATOMS: atom_id res chain seq x y z
N MET A 1 -2.76 25.75 -6.98
CA MET A 1 -1.91 25.18 -8.06
C MET A 1 -2.47 23.81 -8.35
N THR A 2 -2.93 23.57 -9.57
CA THR A 2 -3.48 22.27 -9.97
C THR A 2 -2.29 21.35 -10.26
N ASP A 3 -2.06 20.32 -9.43
CA ASP A 3 -1.06 19.32 -9.74
C ASP A 3 -1.50 18.55 -10.98
N ILE A 4 -0.77 18.74 -12.08
CA ILE A 4 -1.00 17.98 -13.32
C ILE A 4 -0.29 16.65 -13.15
N LEU A 5 -1.04 15.59 -12.89
CA LEU A 5 -0.49 14.25 -12.67
C LEU A 5 -0.86 13.33 -13.84
N LEU A 6 0.16 12.83 -14.53
CA LEU A 6 0.04 11.68 -15.40
C LEU A 6 0.55 10.43 -14.69
N ARG A 7 -0.33 9.44 -14.49
CA ARG A 7 0.03 8.14 -13.95
C ARG A 7 -0.14 7.06 -15.01
N VAL A 8 0.90 6.29 -15.26
CA VAL A 8 0.89 5.16 -16.21
C VAL A 8 1.43 3.94 -15.50
N GLU A 9 0.71 2.83 -15.58
CA GLU A 9 1.14 1.54 -15.04
C GLU A 9 1.78 0.70 -16.15
N LEU A 10 2.97 0.18 -15.89
CA LEU A 10 3.77 -0.56 -16.88
C LEU A 10 3.89 -2.01 -16.41
N HIS A 11 3.41 -2.95 -17.25
CA HIS A 11 3.35 -4.37 -16.88
C HIS A 11 4.27 -5.25 -17.73
N THR A 12 4.51 -4.90 -19.00
CA THR A 12 5.43 -5.61 -19.91
C THR A 12 6.37 -4.63 -20.60
N ALA A 13 7.49 -5.11 -21.13
CA ALA A 13 8.47 -4.26 -21.80
C ALA A 13 7.88 -3.60 -23.07
N GLU A 14 7.09 -4.34 -23.85
CA GLU A 14 6.45 -3.83 -25.07
C GLU A 14 5.41 -2.77 -24.74
N GLN A 15 4.54 -3.05 -23.75
CA GLN A 15 3.56 -2.08 -23.28
C GLN A 15 4.21 -0.83 -22.69
N ALA A 16 5.33 -1.00 -21.97
CA ALA A 16 6.07 0.12 -21.38
C ALA A 16 6.61 1.05 -22.47
N HIS A 17 7.21 0.49 -23.53
CA HIS A 17 7.71 1.26 -24.66
C HIS A 17 6.58 2.07 -25.32
N ASP A 18 5.47 1.42 -25.66
CA ASP A 18 4.31 2.07 -26.27
C ASP A 18 3.70 3.16 -25.39
N ALA A 19 3.55 2.90 -24.09
CA ALA A 19 2.99 3.85 -23.15
C ALA A 19 3.89 5.09 -22.99
N ILE A 20 5.20 4.90 -22.90
CA ILE A 20 6.16 6.01 -22.85
C ILE A 20 6.10 6.83 -24.12
N ALA A 21 6.11 6.20 -25.29
CA ALA A 21 6.13 6.89 -26.57
C ALA A 21 4.81 7.62 -26.88
N ARG A 22 3.66 7.00 -26.56
CA ARG A 22 2.34 7.51 -26.96
C ARG A 22 1.62 8.35 -25.90
N MET A 23 1.99 8.21 -24.62
CA MET A 23 1.34 8.92 -23.51
C MET A 23 2.30 9.82 -22.75
N VAL A 24 3.40 9.27 -22.23
CA VAL A 24 4.31 10.02 -21.36
C VAL A 24 5.05 11.11 -22.12
N TRP A 25 5.63 10.76 -23.26
CA TRP A 25 6.41 11.72 -24.06
C TRP A 25 5.56 12.88 -24.63
N PRO A 26 4.40 12.66 -25.26
CA PRO A 26 3.56 13.76 -25.71
C PRO A 26 3.10 14.67 -24.58
N PHE A 27 2.71 14.11 -23.43
CA PHE A 27 2.36 14.87 -22.24
C PHE A 27 3.54 15.74 -21.77
N ALA A 28 4.70 15.14 -21.58
CA ALA A 28 5.91 15.86 -21.14
C ALA A 28 6.28 16.99 -22.11
N LYS A 29 6.25 16.73 -23.41
CA LYS A 29 6.54 17.70 -24.44
C LYS A 29 5.60 18.91 -24.39
N GLU A 30 4.32 18.68 -24.16
CA GLU A 30 3.32 19.75 -24.08
C GLU A 30 3.52 20.60 -22.82
N GLN A 31 3.76 19.97 -21.67
CA GLN A 31 4.01 20.70 -20.41
C GLN A 31 5.28 21.56 -20.49
N ILE A 32 6.35 21.02 -21.08
CA ILE A 32 7.60 21.79 -21.28
C ILE A 32 7.38 22.98 -22.22
N ARG A 33 6.57 22.84 -23.26
CA ARG A 33 6.20 23.97 -24.15
C ARG A 33 5.44 25.08 -23.44
N GLN A 34 4.65 24.70 -22.42
CA GLN A 34 3.94 25.65 -21.55
C GLN A 34 4.83 26.29 -20.50
N GLY A 35 6.13 25.96 -20.47
CA GLY A 35 7.10 26.52 -19.54
C GLY A 35 7.19 25.81 -18.18
N HIS A 36 6.61 24.61 -18.06
CA HIS A 36 6.71 23.80 -16.85
C HIS A 36 8.00 22.97 -16.82
N GLU A 37 8.63 22.91 -15.66
CA GLU A 37 9.69 21.93 -15.38
C GLU A 37 9.06 20.63 -14.86
N LEU A 38 9.53 19.47 -15.34
CA LEU A 38 8.94 18.17 -15.02
C LEU A 38 9.94 17.25 -14.37
N VAL A 39 9.46 16.45 -13.43
CA VAL A 39 10.16 15.28 -12.89
C VAL A 39 9.39 14.03 -13.30
N ILE A 40 10.08 13.05 -13.89
CA ILE A 40 9.52 11.72 -14.17
C ILE A 40 10.11 10.76 -13.15
N GLU A 41 9.22 10.11 -12.38
CA GLU A 41 9.60 9.16 -11.35
C GLU A 41 8.99 7.78 -11.64
N ALA A 42 9.82 6.74 -11.59
CA ALA A 42 9.39 5.36 -11.71
C ALA A 42 9.51 4.65 -10.36
N ARG A 43 8.43 3.98 -9.94
CA ARG A 43 8.37 3.19 -8.70
C ARG A 43 7.83 1.81 -9.00
N LEU A 44 8.17 0.83 -8.16
CA LEU A 44 7.49 -0.46 -8.22
C LEU A 44 6.00 -0.27 -7.92
N LEU A 45 5.15 -0.94 -8.68
CA LEU A 45 3.69 -0.81 -8.56
C LEU A 45 3.20 -1.15 -7.14
N ASP A 46 3.74 -2.20 -6.54
CA ASP A 46 3.39 -2.62 -5.18
C ASP A 46 3.74 -1.54 -4.14
N ASP A 47 4.86 -0.84 -4.29
CA ASP A 47 5.25 0.26 -3.38
C ASP A 47 4.31 1.46 -3.53
N ALA A 48 3.93 1.79 -4.77
CA ALA A 48 2.98 2.86 -5.04
C ALA A 48 1.59 2.55 -4.44
N ILE A 49 1.12 1.30 -4.58
CA ILE A 49 -0.15 0.84 -4.02
C ILE A 49 -0.10 0.87 -2.49
N THR A 50 0.95 0.35 -1.86
CA THR A 50 1.07 0.36 -0.38
C THR A 50 1.15 1.76 0.19
N GLN A 51 1.82 2.69 -0.48
CA GLN A 51 1.85 4.09 -0.08
C GLN A 51 0.44 4.71 -0.15
N ALA A 52 -0.30 4.48 -1.22
CA ALA A 52 -1.67 4.96 -1.36
C ALA A 52 -2.62 4.31 -0.34
N GLN A 53 -2.48 3.01 -0.05
CA GLN A 53 -3.22 2.33 1.01
C GLN A 53 -2.94 2.95 2.39
N ARG A 54 -1.68 3.27 2.70
CA ARG A 54 -1.33 3.98 3.93
C ARG A 54 -1.94 5.37 3.99
N GLY A 55 -1.90 6.11 2.88
CA GLY A 55 -2.57 7.40 2.76
C GLY A 55 -4.07 7.32 3.06
N TYR A 56 -4.75 6.35 2.48
CA TYR A 56 -6.17 6.08 2.75
C TYR A 56 -6.42 5.69 4.22
N LEU A 57 -5.63 4.77 4.78
CA LEU A 57 -5.74 4.36 6.17
C LEU A 57 -5.64 5.56 7.14
N HIS A 58 -4.66 6.44 6.94
CA HIS A 58 -4.44 7.58 7.81
C HIS A 58 -5.38 8.75 7.51
N GLY A 59 -5.57 9.08 6.23
CA GLY A 59 -6.32 10.26 5.80
C GLY A 59 -7.84 10.08 5.92
N VAL A 60 -8.34 8.87 5.76
CA VAL A 60 -9.78 8.58 5.81
C VAL A 60 -10.11 7.76 7.05
N VAL A 61 -9.70 6.49 7.09
CA VAL A 61 -10.18 5.52 8.08
C VAL A 61 -9.90 5.95 9.52
N LEU A 62 -8.63 6.19 9.86
CA LEU A 62 -8.24 6.56 11.22
C LEU A 62 -8.71 7.97 11.61
N THR A 63 -8.82 8.87 10.64
CA THR A 63 -9.34 10.22 10.87
C THR A 63 -10.82 10.17 11.24
N GLU A 64 -11.65 9.44 10.50
CA GLU A 64 -13.07 9.29 10.80
C GLU A 64 -13.30 8.55 12.11
N ILE A 65 -12.53 7.49 12.39
CA ILE A 65 -12.59 6.80 13.68
C ILE A 65 -12.27 7.77 14.82
N ALA A 66 -11.19 8.56 14.73
CA ALA A 66 -10.84 9.52 15.76
C ALA A 66 -11.90 10.61 15.96
N GLN A 67 -12.59 10.97 14.88
CA GLN A 67 -13.63 12.00 14.91
C GLN A 67 -14.94 11.49 15.51
N PHE A 68 -15.35 10.29 15.19
CA PHE A 68 -16.68 9.78 15.52
C PHE A 68 -16.72 8.71 16.61
N ALA A 69 -15.66 7.88 16.74
CA ALA A 69 -15.65 6.79 17.71
C ALA A 69 -15.55 7.30 19.16
N ARG A 70 -16.24 6.55 20.04
CA ARG A 70 -16.12 6.70 21.49
C ARG A 70 -15.84 5.34 22.10
N ALA A 71 -14.84 5.25 22.95
CA ALA A 71 -14.59 4.08 23.77
C ALA A 71 -14.76 4.46 25.23
N ASN A 72 -15.61 3.72 25.96
CA ASN A 72 -16.00 4.05 27.32
C ASN A 72 -16.56 5.50 27.49
N GLY A 73 -17.24 6.02 26.46
CA GLY A 73 -17.77 7.37 26.43
C GLY A 73 -16.78 8.47 26.05
N GLU A 74 -15.49 8.17 25.93
CA GLU A 74 -14.44 9.14 25.62
C GLU A 74 -14.00 9.08 24.15
N ARG A 75 -13.50 10.19 23.63
CA ARG A 75 -12.86 10.30 22.33
C ARG A 75 -11.36 10.21 22.47
N PHE A 76 -10.73 9.45 21.61
CA PHE A 76 -9.28 9.33 21.56
C PHE A 76 -8.73 9.89 20.23
N PRO A 77 -7.55 10.53 20.25
CA PRO A 77 -6.92 11.05 19.06
C PRO A 77 -6.42 9.92 18.17
N MET A 78 -6.27 10.20 16.87
CA MET A 78 -5.82 9.23 15.84
C MET A 78 -4.58 8.41 16.23
N PRO A 79 -3.52 8.98 16.85
CA PRO A 79 -2.35 8.17 17.24
C PRO A 79 -2.68 7.05 18.23
N VAL A 80 -3.64 7.27 19.14
CA VAL A 80 -4.07 6.25 20.11
C VAL A 80 -4.77 5.11 19.39
N TRP A 81 -5.70 5.43 18.48
CA TRP A 81 -6.39 4.42 17.65
C TRP A 81 -5.41 3.65 16.77
N LYS A 82 -4.48 4.34 16.12
CA LYS A 82 -3.43 3.71 15.32
C LYS A 82 -2.64 2.67 16.11
N GLU A 83 -2.18 3.04 17.29
CA GLU A 83 -1.40 2.13 18.14
C GLU A 83 -2.24 0.97 18.66
N TRP A 84 -3.50 1.22 19.03
CA TRP A 84 -4.41 0.19 19.48
C TRP A 84 -4.68 -0.85 18.38
N PHE A 85 -5.04 -0.41 17.17
CA PHE A 85 -5.28 -1.32 16.04
C PHE A 85 -4.04 -2.11 15.63
N ARG A 86 -2.87 -1.50 15.70
CA ARG A 86 -1.60 -2.21 15.44
C ARG A 86 -1.36 -3.33 16.45
N ASN A 87 -1.62 -3.08 17.71
CA ASN A 87 -1.50 -4.10 18.77
C ASN A 87 -2.48 -5.23 18.57
N GLU A 88 -3.73 -4.90 18.28
CA GLU A 88 -4.82 -5.87 18.18
C GLU A 88 -4.70 -6.74 16.93
N PHE A 89 -4.42 -6.13 15.77
CA PHE A 89 -4.51 -6.84 14.50
C PHE A 89 -3.18 -7.28 13.90
N LEU A 90 -2.08 -6.62 14.22
CA LEU A 90 -0.75 -6.98 13.69
C LEU A 90 0.12 -7.69 14.73
N GLY A 91 0.00 -7.31 15.99
CA GLY A 91 0.76 -7.92 17.07
C GLY A 91 2.27 -7.65 16.99
N PHE A 92 3.07 -8.67 17.27
CA PHE A 92 4.52 -8.56 17.41
C PHE A 92 5.25 -9.67 16.65
N ARG A 93 6.46 -9.36 16.19
CA ARG A 93 7.41 -10.35 15.66
C ARG A 93 8.66 -10.41 16.54
N VAL A 94 9.32 -11.56 16.54
CA VAL A 94 10.61 -11.73 17.21
C VAL A 94 11.72 -11.46 16.19
N VAL A 95 12.54 -10.46 16.49
CA VAL A 95 13.73 -10.13 15.70
C VAL A 95 14.96 -10.57 16.46
N THR A 96 15.86 -11.29 15.78
CA THR A 96 17.16 -11.67 16.33
C THR A 96 18.20 -10.67 15.82
N SER A 97 18.88 -10.00 16.74
CA SER A 97 20.01 -9.11 16.45
C SER A 97 21.28 -9.63 17.11
N ILE A 98 22.42 -9.26 16.58
CA ILE A 98 23.73 -9.57 17.20
C ILE A 98 24.18 -8.33 17.95
N ASN A 99 24.51 -8.49 19.23
CA ASN A 99 25.15 -7.41 19.99
C ASN A 99 26.58 -7.21 19.44
N PRO A 100 26.93 -6.02 18.93
CA PRO A 100 28.23 -5.79 18.29
C PRO A 100 29.40 -5.93 19.25
N PHE A 101 29.20 -5.67 20.54
CA PHE A 101 30.28 -5.77 21.57
C PHE A 101 30.48 -7.17 22.08
N THR A 102 29.40 -7.90 22.36
CA THR A 102 29.46 -9.24 22.96
C THR A 102 29.34 -10.36 21.94
N LYS A 103 29.00 -10.06 20.68
CA LYS A 103 28.69 -11.01 19.58
C LYS A 103 27.59 -12.02 19.91
N LYS A 104 26.88 -11.83 21.01
CA LYS A 104 25.75 -12.68 21.40
C LYS A 104 24.51 -12.35 20.63
N LYS A 105 23.75 -13.40 20.28
CA LYS A 105 22.41 -13.24 19.67
C LYS A 105 21.43 -12.76 20.74
N VAL A 106 20.75 -11.66 20.46
CA VAL A 106 19.70 -11.08 21.31
C VAL A 106 18.37 -11.18 20.57
N ARG A 107 17.38 -11.81 21.20
CA ARG A 107 16.01 -11.85 20.67
C ARG A 107 15.21 -10.70 21.28
N ARG A 108 14.60 -9.91 20.42
CA ARG A 108 13.71 -8.81 20.83
C ARG A 108 12.34 -9.00 20.22
N ARG A 109 11.30 -8.78 21.01
CA ARG A 109 9.94 -8.70 20.53
C ARG A 109 9.71 -7.28 20.01
N VAL A 110 9.46 -7.14 18.72
CA VAL A 110 9.26 -5.85 18.03
C VAL A 110 7.85 -5.84 17.47
N ARG A 111 7.18 -4.71 17.61
CA ARG A 111 5.85 -4.50 17.07
C ARG A 111 5.91 -4.47 15.55
N ILE A 112 4.94 -5.11 14.89
CA ILE A 112 4.82 -5.07 13.43
C ILE A 112 4.33 -3.69 13.01
N SER A 113 5.02 -3.06 12.06
CA SER A 113 4.61 -1.78 11.48
C SER A 113 3.74 -1.99 10.24
N THR A 114 2.83 -1.06 9.98
CA THR A 114 2.11 -1.01 8.70
C THR A 114 3.04 -0.76 7.51
N GLU A 115 4.24 -0.24 7.75
CA GLU A 115 5.30 -0.05 6.75
C GLU A 115 5.94 -1.37 6.30
N ASP A 116 5.90 -2.38 7.17
CA ASP A 116 6.44 -3.72 6.89
C ASP A 116 5.47 -4.57 6.06
N LEU A 117 4.24 -4.09 5.82
CA LEU A 117 3.20 -4.85 5.15
C LEU A 117 3.23 -4.62 3.63
N GLY A 118 3.19 -5.70 2.86
CA GLY A 118 2.92 -5.62 1.43
C GLY A 118 1.44 -5.38 1.12
N VAL A 119 1.11 -5.14 -0.16
CA VAL A 119 -0.22 -4.74 -0.67
C VAL A 119 -1.37 -5.56 -0.08
N ARG A 120 -1.26 -6.90 -0.11
CA ARG A 120 -2.32 -7.80 0.36
C ARG A 120 -2.52 -7.72 1.87
N ALA A 121 -1.43 -7.77 2.63
CA ALA A 121 -1.50 -7.74 4.09
C ALA A 121 -2.01 -6.39 4.60
N LEU A 122 -1.63 -5.31 3.94
CA LEU A 122 -2.10 -3.97 4.30
C LEU A 122 -3.58 -3.79 3.96
N ALA A 123 -4.05 -4.29 2.80
CA ALA A 123 -5.47 -4.27 2.46
C ALA A 123 -6.30 -5.06 3.49
N GLN A 124 -5.86 -6.26 3.86
CA GLN A 124 -6.54 -7.07 4.89
C GLN A 124 -6.57 -6.40 6.26
N TYR A 125 -5.48 -5.72 6.61
CA TYR A 125 -5.43 -4.94 7.86
C TYR A 125 -6.44 -3.79 7.84
N ILE A 126 -6.50 -3.04 6.75
CA ILE A 126 -7.47 -1.94 6.56
C ILE A 126 -8.91 -2.48 6.65
N ASP A 127 -9.23 -3.57 5.95
CA ASP A 127 -10.56 -4.17 5.97
C ASP A 127 -10.96 -4.60 7.40
N ARG A 128 -10.02 -5.14 8.21
CA ARG A 128 -10.26 -5.49 9.61
C ARG A 128 -10.53 -4.26 10.47
N VAL A 129 -9.77 -3.17 10.27
CA VAL A 129 -9.98 -1.91 11.00
C VAL A 129 -11.35 -1.33 10.69
N ILE A 130 -11.76 -1.31 9.42
CA ILE A 130 -13.08 -0.83 8.98
C ILE A 130 -14.19 -1.69 9.57
N ALA A 131 -14.06 -3.02 9.50
CA ALA A 131 -15.05 -3.94 10.05
C ALA A 131 -15.22 -3.73 11.57
N PHE A 132 -14.11 -3.64 12.31
CA PHE A 132 -14.15 -3.37 13.73
C PHE A 132 -14.79 -2.01 14.06
N ALA A 133 -14.45 -0.97 13.30
CA ALA A 133 -15.04 0.35 13.49
C ALA A 133 -16.57 0.31 13.32
N ALA A 134 -17.06 -0.43 12.34
CA ALA A 134 -18.49 -0.57 12.10
C ALA A 134 -19.20 -1.39 13.18
N THR A 135 -18.61 -2.53 13.62
CA THR A 135 -19.26 -3.45 14.54
C THR A 135 -19.14 -3.05 16.01
N GLU A 136 -17.97 -2.60 16.43
CA GLU A 136 -17.67 -2.35 17.86
C GLU A 136 -17.75 -0.87 18.23
N LEU A 137 -17.46 0.04 17.28
CA LEU A 137 -17.44 1.48 17.56
C LEU A 137 -18.65 2.21 16.97
N GLY A 138 -19.48 1.52 16.16
CA GLY A 138 -20.62 2.14 15.49
C GLY A 138 -20.23 3.20 14.45
N VAL A 139 -19.01 3.17 13.95
CA VAL A 139 -18.48 4.14 12.97
C VAL A 139 -18.43 3.49 11.60
N THR A 140 -19.26 3.98 10.68
CA THR A 140 -19.20 3.56 9.26
C THR A 140 -18.27 4.51 8.52
N VAL A 141 -17.19 3.95 7.97
CA VAL A 141 -16.25 4.72 7.14
C VAL A 141 -16.94 5.15 5.86
N SER A 142 -16.86 6.45 5.52
CA SER A 142 -17.60 7.06 4.42
C SER A 142 -17.19 6.51 3.05
N GLU A 143 -15.93 6.19 2.88
CA GLU A 143 -15.38 5.64 1.64
C GLU A 143 -14.74 4.27 1.88
N PRO A 144 -15.22 3.19 1.24
CA PRO A 144 -14.56 1.89 1.30
C PRO A 144 -13.21 1.94 0.59
N LEU A 145 -12.29 1.02 0.94
CA LEU A 145 -10.99 0.93 0.27
C LEU A 145 -11.16 0.86 -1.26
N PRO A 146 -10.66 1.85 -2.00
CA PRO A 146 -10.84 1.93 -3.44
C PRO A 146 -10.35 0.68 -4.17
N ALA A 147 -11.04 0.26 -5.22
CA ALA A 147 -10.73 -0.98 -5.95
C ALA A 147 -9.30 -1.01 -6.51
N HIS A 148 -8.77 0.12 -6.96
CA HIS A 148 -7.39 0.23 -7.46
C HIS A 148 -6.31 0.08 -6.38
N LEU A 149 -6.69 0.20 -5.10
CA LEU A 149 -5.81 -0.03 -3.96
C LEU A 149 -5.90 -1.46 -3.40
N ARG A 150 -6.81 -2.27 -3.94
CA ARG A 150 -6.91 -3.69 -3.57
C ARG A 150 -5.86 -4.52 -4.31
N PRO A 151 -5.34 -5.59 -3.69
CA PRO A 151 -4.42 -6.48 -4.39
C PRO A 151 -5.12 -7.05 -5.64
N GLY A 152 -4.54 -6.82 -6.81
CA GLY A 152 -5.00 -7.44 -8.05
C GLY A 152 -5.03 -8.98 -7.92
N ARG A 153 -5.89 -9.64 -8.69
CA ARG A 153 -5.75 -11.10 -8.88
C ARG A 153 -4.33 -11.32 -9.43
N ARG A 154 -3.53 -12.12 -8.73
CA ARG A 154 -2.27 -12.60 -9.31
C ARG A 154 -2.63 -13.24 -10.65
N ARG A 155 -2.19 -12.64 -11.75
CA ARG A 155 -2.15 -13.38 -13.01
C ARG A 155 -1.23 -14.57 -12.76
N ALA A 156 -1.72 -15.79 -12.99
CA ALA A 156 -0.90 -16.97 -12.99
C ALA A 156 0.35 -16.65 -13.83
N ARG A 157 1.55 -16.84 -13.25
CA ARG A 157 2.78 -16.72 -14.02
C ARG A 157 2.74 -17.88 -15.01
N ALA A 158 2.50 -17.57 -16.26
CA ALA A 158 2.75 -18.51 -17.33
C ALA A 158 4.28 -18.70 -17.41
N LEU A 159 4.76 -19.87 -17.06
CA LEU A 159 6.12 -20.29 -17.37
C LEU A 159 6.09 -20.77 -18.81
N VAL A 160 6.77 -20.04 -19.69
CA VAL A 160 7.03 -20.48 -21.04
C VAL A 160 8.31 -21.31 -21.00
N ASP A 161 8.22 -22.58 -21.30
CA ASP A 161 9.40 -23.42 -21.54
C ASP A 161 10.13 -22.89 -22.77
N GLN A 162 11.39 -22.46 -22.59
CA GLN A 162 12.17 -21.84 -23.66
C GLN A 162 12.58 -22.84 -24.79
N ASP A 163 12.54 -24.13 -24.49
CA ASP A 163 12.95 -25.17 -25.47
C ASP A 163 11.75 -25.73 -26.24
N THR A 164 10.58 -25.81 -25.64
CA THR A 164 9.38 -26.40 -26.26
C THR A 164 8.31 -25.37 -26.64
N GLY A 165 8.39 -24.16 -26.12
CA GLY A 165 7.35 -23.13 -26.29
C GLY A 165 6.04 -23.43 -25.59
N GLU A 166 5.95 -24.48 -24.75
CA GLU A 166 4.76 -24.82 -23.99
C GLU A 166 4.54 -23.84 -22.84
N ILE A 167 3.29 -23.42 -22.70
CA ILE A 167 2.85 -22.51 -21.64
C ILE A 167 2.24 -23.34 -20.52
N THR A 168 2.91 -23.41 -19.37
CA THR A 168 2.37 -24.06 -18.17
C THR A 168 1.87 -23.01 -17.19
N GLU A 169 0.57 -23.00 -16.90
CA GLU A 169 0.00 -22.18 -15.84
C GLU A 169 0.34 -22.79 -14.47
N VAL A 170 1.18 -22.12 -13.70
CA VAL A 170 1.44 -22.48 -12.31
C VAL A 170 0.44 -21.75 -11.43
N ALA A 171 -0.46 -22.50 -10.80
CA ALA A 171 -1.35 -21.97 -9.76
C ALA A 171 -0.51 -21.42 -8.60
N ALA A 172 -0.84 -20.19 -8.18
CA ALA A 172 -0.17 -19.49 -7.09
C ALA A 172 -0.74 -19.91 -5.71
#